data_6d83e481673a7aa17f1f30150da84f5f
#
_entry.id   6d83e481673a7aa17f1f30150da84f5f
#
_cell.length_a   1.000
_cell.length_b   1.000
_cell.length_c   1.000
_cell.angle_alpha   90.00
_cell.angle_beta   90.00
_cell.angle_gamma   90.00
#
_symmetry.space_group_name_H-M   'P 1'
#
loop_
_entity.id
_entity.type
_entity.pdbx_description
1 polymer ?
#
loop_
_entity_poly.entity_id
_entity_poly.type
_entity_poly.pdbx_seq_one_letter_code
_entity_poly.pdbx_strand_id
1 'polypeptide(L)'
;MARQRRSLTGRLFRLLGRALILLVVLWGAMVAAVVIVGHRDTARTADAIVVMGAAQYGGRPSPVLEARLDHALRLYGRGVAKTLILTGGRQHGDITSEAESSARWARRHGVPKSDIIIENESRSTTEQMHAVARIARARKFDSVVLVSDRFHMLRLLLTAWKLNVTAYGSPTRSSPIVLTDAEGIRYVLAESLKAPLAFLLEDAAR
;
A
#
# COMPACT_ATOMS: atom_id res chain seq x y z
N MET A 1 53.08 14.23 -21.28
CA MET A 1 52.16 13.87 -20.16
C MET A 1 50.71 14.38 -20.30
N ALA A 2 50.36 15.29 -21.19
CA ALA A 2 48.98 15.83 -21.34
C ALA A 2 47.96 14.92 -22.07
N ARG A 3 48.40 13.99 -22.92
CA ARG A 3 47.52 13.12 -23.73
C ARG A 3 46.79 12.04 -22.94
N GLN A 4 47.37 11.58 -21.83
CA GLN A 4 46.81 10.52 -20.99
C GLN A 4 45.67 10.99 -20.08
N ARG A 5 45.69 12.27 -19.65
CA ARG A 5 44.61 12.86 -18.82
C ARG A 5 43.30 13.05 -19.59
N ARG A 6 43.36 13.41 -20.89
CA ARG A 6 42.16 13.57 -21.75
C ARG A 6 41.40 12.25 -21.98
N SER A 7 42.09 11.11 -21.95
CA SER A 7 41.47 9.79 -22.11
C SER A 7 40.72 9.33 -20.85
N LEU A 8 41.17 9.68 -19.67
CA LEU A 8 40.55 9.33 -18.38
C LEU A 8 39.27 10.12 -18.14
N THR A 9 39.29 11.44 -18.39
CA THR A 9 38.11 12.29 -18.28
C THR A 9 37.01 11.84 -19.25
N GLY A 10 37.37 11.54 -20.50
CA GLY A 10 36.38 11.06 -21.50
C GLY A 10 35.81 9.66 -21.17
N ARG A 11 36.56 8.79 -20.48
CA ARG A 11 36.04 7.51 -19.95
C ARG A 11 35.10 7.73 -18.79
N LEU A 12 35.45 8.63 -17.87
CA LEU A 12 34.62 8.98 -16.72
C LEU A 12 33.26 9.57 -17.17
N PHE A 13 33.29 10.53 -18.09
CA PHE A 13 32.05 11.10 -18.65
C PHE A 13 31.13 10.04 -19.32
N ARG A 14 31.70 9.10 -20.03
CA ARG A 14 30.95 7.99 -20.64
C ARG A 14 30.37 7.04 -19.59
N LEU A 15 31.11 6.74 -18.52
CA LEU A 15 30.63 5.93 -17.41
C LEU A 15 29.51 6.62 -16.65
N LEU A 16 29.64 7.91 -16.32
CA LEU A 16 28.61 8.70 -15.68
C LEU A 16 27.35 8.80 -16.55
N GLY A 17 27.51 9.03 -17.85
CA GLY A 17 26.38 9.04 -18.80
C GLY A 17 25.64 7.70 -18.85
N ARG A 18 26.38 6.58 -18.88
CA ARG A 18 25.78 5.24 -18.84
C ARG A 18 25.06 4.96 -17.51
N ALA A 19 25.69 5.36 -16.40
CA ALA A 19 25.08 5.23 -15.07
C ALA A 19 23.78 6.04 -14.96
N LEU A 20 23.76 7.27 -15.47
CA LEU A 20 22.55 8.10 -15.50
C LEU A 20 21.45 7.47 -16.34
N ILE A 21 21.78 6.98 -17.54
CA ILE A 21 20.80 6.29 -18.41
C ILE A 21 20.23 5.06 -17.67
N LEU A 22 21.08 4.25 -17.04
CA LEU A 22 20.66 3.09 -16.27
C LEU A 22 19.70 3.48 -15.14
N LEU A 23 20.02 4.54 -14.38
CA LEU A 23 19.15 5.04 -13.30
C LEU A 23 17.78 5.49 -13.84
N VAL A 24 17.76 6.21 -14.97
CA VAL A 24 16.51 6.64 -15.61
C VAL A 24 15.67 5.44 -16.07
N VAL A 25 16.32 4.44 -16.68
CA VAL A 25 15.65 3.20 -17.11
C VAL A 25 15.08 2.42 -15.92
N LEU A 26 15.85 2.25 -14.85
CA LEU A 26 15.42 1.57 -13.64
C LEU A 26 14.26 2.31 -12.97
N TRP A 27 14.32 3.64 -12.90
CA TRP A 27 13.22 4.44 -12.36
C TRP A 27 11.97 4.34 -13.24
N GLY A 28 12.10 4.42 -14.57
CA GLY A 28 10.99 4.21 -15.50
C GLY A 28 10.35 2.83 -15.35
N ALA A 29 11.17 1.79 -15.17
CA ALA A 29 10.68 0.44 -14.90
C ALA A 29 9.91 0.37 -13.56
N MET A 30 10.35 1.09 -12.53
CA MET A 30 9.64 1.16 -11.24
C MET A 30 8.31 1.88 -11.36
N VAL A 31 8.25 3.00 -12.09
CA VAL A 31 6.98 3.70 -12.41
C VAL A 31 6.03 2.75 -13.14
N ALA A 32 6.51 2.04 -14.15
CA ALA A 32 5.71 1.06 -14.88
C ALA A 32 5.21 -0.07 -13.95
N ALA A 33 6.05 -0.56 -13.04
CA ALA A 33 5.66 -1.58 -12.06
C ALA A 33 4.54 -1.10 -11.13
N VAL A 34 4.61 0.15 -10.62
CA VAL A 34 3.54 0.75 -9.80
C VAL A 34 2.23 0.76 -10.57
N VAL A 35 2.24 1.21 -11.82
CA VAL A 35 1.03 1.28 -12.66
C VAL A 35 0.50 -0.12 -12.99
N ILE A 36 1.35 -1.04 -13.42
CA ILE A 36 0.94 -2.40 -13.80
C ILE A 36 0.36 -3.15 -12.61
N VAL A 37 1.05 -3.14 -11.47
CA VAL A 37 0.58 -3.81 -10.24
C VAL A 37 -0.69 -3.16 -9.73
N GLY A 38 -0.79 -1.83 -9.77
CA GLY A 38 -1.98 -1.08 -9.38
C GLY A 38 -3.23 -1.36 -10.23
N HIS A 39 -3.09 -1.89 -11.43
CA HIS A 39 -4.22 -2.29 -12.28
C HIS A 39 -4.61 -3.76 -12.12
N ARG A 40 -3.78 -4.58 -11.47
CA ARG A 40 -4.03 -6.01 -11.28
C ARG A 40 -4.86 -6.24 -10.02
N ASP A 41 -6.02 -6.83 -10.18
CA ASP A 41 -6.80 -7.39 -9.08
C ASP A 41 -6.48 -8.90 -9.00
N THR A 42 -5.87 -9.31 -7.90
CA THR A 42 -5.48 -10.71 -7.66
C THR A 42 -6.26 -11.33 -6.51
N ALA A 43 -7.37 -10.68 -6.08
CA ALA A 43 -8.21 -11.16 -5.00
C ALA A 43 -8.70 -12.58 -5.25
N ARG A 44 -8.59 -13.40 -4.23
CA ARG A 44 -9.09 -14.78 -4.16
C ARG A 44 -9.49 -15.08 -2.73
N THR A 45 -10.09 -16.24 -2.47
CA THR A 45 -10.42 -16.68 -1.12
C THR A 45 -9.20 -16.57 -0.21
N ALA A 46 -9.37 -15.95 0.95
CA ALA A 46 -8.35 -15.67 1.95
C ALA A 46 -9.00 -15.65 3.35
N ASP A 47 -8.19 -15.54 4.40
CA ASP A 47 -8.68 -15.54 5.78
C ASP A 47 -9.20 -14.17 6.20
N ALA A 48 -8.62 -13.10 5.66
CA ALA A 48 -9.05 -11.75 5.95
C ALA A 48 -8.91 -10.80 4.76
N ILE A 49 -9.78 -9.78 4.73
CA ILE A 49 -9.66 -8.59 3.88
C ILE A 49 -9.11 -7.47 4.76
N VAL A 50 -7.98 -6.89 4.37
CA VAL A 50 -7.32 -5.79 5.07
C VAL A 50 -7.61 -4.49 4.34
N VAL A 51 -8.24 -3.55 5.02
CA VAL A 51 -8.45 -2.20 4.51
C VAL A 51 -7.39 -1.28 5.08
N MET A 52 -6.52 -0.78 4.20
CA MET A 52 -5.49 0.19 4.59
C MET A 52 -6.12 1.54 4.91
N GLY A 53 -5.71 2.12 6.03
CA GLY A 53 -6.13 3.46 6.44
C GLY A 53 -5.77 4.54 5.40
N ALA A 54 -6.51 5.63 5.43
CA ALA A 54 -6.24 6.82 4.61
C ALA A 54 -6.43 8.07 5.46
N ALA A 55 -7.64 8.63 5.49
CA ALA A 55 -7.97 9.75 6.37
C ALA A 55 -9.41 9.62 6.86
N GLN A 56 -9.70 10.29 7.96
CA GLN A 56 -11.06 10.48 8.47
C GLN A 56 -11.27 11.94 8.86
N TYR A 57 -12.50 12.42 8.81
CA TYR A 57 -12.87 13.78 9.16
C TYR A 57 -14.03 13.77 10.15
N GLY A 58 -13.76 14.18 11.40
CA GLY A 58 -14.80 14.20 12.44
C GLY A 58 -15.45 12.84 12.69
N GLY A 59 -14.74 11.75 12.55
CA GLY A 59 -15.23 10.40 12.74
C GLY A 59 -15.93 9.77 11.53
N ARG A 60 -15.89 10.42 10.35
CA ARG A 60 -16.38 9.88 9.08
C ARG A 60 -15.18 9.53 8.19
N PRO A 61 -15.20 8.40 7.47
CA PRO A 61 -14.18 8.11 6.48
C PRO A 61 -14.06 9.23 5.45
N SER A 62 -12.84 9.57 5.03
CA SER A 62 -12.63 10.43 3.85
C SER A 62 -13.16 9.74 2.58
N PRO A 63 -13.41 10.47 1.48
CA PRO A 63 -13.84 9.85 0.23
C PRO A 63 -12.90 8.74 -0.28
N VAL A 64 -11.59 8.88 -0.03
CA VAL A 64 -10.59 7.86 -0.36
C VAL A 64 -10.78 6.61 0.50
N LEU A 65 -10.93 6.78 1.82
CA LEU A 65 -11.13 5.67 2.74
C LEU A 65 -12.48 4.99 2.49
N GLU A 66 -13.54 5.75 2.20
CA GLU A 66 -14.85 5.23 1.86
C GLU A 66 -14.80 4.37 0.59
N ALA A 67 -14.10 4.80 -0.45
CA ALA A 67 -13.91 4.00 -1.66
C ALA A 67 -13.20 2.66 -1.41
N ARG A 68 -12.24 2.62 -0.48
CA ARG A 68 -11.61 1.37 -0.03
C ARG A 68 -12.58 0.48 0.73
N LEU A 69 -13.35 1.06 1.64
CA LEU A 69 -14.36 0.35 2.43
C LEU A 69 -15.45 -0.25 1.54
N ASP A 70 -16.00 0.51 0.60
CA ASP A 70 -16.96 0.03 -0.39
C ASP A 70 -16.41 -1.15 -1.18
N HIS A 71 -15.14 -1.08 -1.59
CA HIS A 71 -14.50 -2.17 -2.30
C HIS A 71 -14.36 -3.42 -1.42
N ALA A 72 -13.93 -3.23 -0.17
CA ALA A 72 -13.79 -4.32 0.79
C ALA A 72 -15.14 -4.99 1.10
N LEU A 73 -16.22 -4.22 1.21
CA LEU A 73 -17.58 -4.78 1.40
C LEU A 73 -18.05 -5.59 0.20
N ARG A 74 -17.73 -5.19 -1.03
CA ARG A 74 -18.01 -6.01 -2.20
C ARG A 74 -17.25 -7.35 -2.17
N LEU A 75 -15.99 -7.35 -1.72
CA LEU A 75 -15.21 -8.58 -1.53
C LEU A 75 -15.81 -9.45 -0.42
N TYR A 76 -16.16 -8.84 0.70
CA TYR A 76 -16.81 -9.50 1.84
C TYR A 76 -18.14 -10.15 1.44
N GLY A 77 -19.02 -9.40 0.77
CA GLY A 77 -20.31 -9.90 0.28
C GLY A 77 -20.19 -11.02 -0.77
N ARG A 78 -19.07 -11.10 -1.50
CA ARG A 78 -18.74 -12.21 -2.40
C ARG A 78 -18.13 -13.43 -1.68
N GLY A 79 -17.96 -13.37 -0.37
CA GLY A 79 -17.37 -14.46 0.42
C GLY A 79 -15.86 -14.65 0.24
N VAL A 80 -15.14 -13.62 -0.20
CA VAL A 80 -13.67 -13.66 -0.36
C VAL A 80 -12.98 -13.94 0.98
N ALA A 81 -13.47 -13.32 2.06
CA ALA A 81 -13.13 -13.65 3.43
C ALA A 81 -14.25 -13.23 4.38
N LYS A 82 -14.27 -13.84 5.57
CA LYS A 82 -15.25 -13.50 6.63
C LYS A 82 -14.72 -12.46 7.63
N THR A 83 -13.44 -12.16 7.60
CA THR A 83 -12.82 -11.21 8.54
C THR A 83 -12.40 -9.95 7.80
N LEU A 84 -12.74 -8.79 8.36
CA LEU A 84 -12.22 -7.48 7.95
C LEU A 84 -11.20 -7.00 8.99
N ILE A 85 -9.98 -6.72 8.54
CA ILE A 85 -8.97 -6.01 9.34
C ILE A 85 -8.96 -4.56 8.86
N LEU A 86 -9.38 -3.65 9.74
CA LEU A 86 -9.46 -2.22 9.46
C LEU A 86 -8.28 -1.53 10.16
N THR A 87 -7.39 -0.89 9.39
CA THR A 87 -6.14 -0.31 9.92
C THR A 87 -6.15 1.21 9.86
N GLY A 88 -5.34 1.83 10.70
CA GLY A 88 -5.08 3.26 10.73
C GLY A 88 -5.38 3.91 12.06
N GLY A 89 -4.36 4.58 12.60
CA GLY A 89 -4.36 5.24 13.90
C GLY A 89 -5.06 6.60 13.90
N ARG A 90 -4.78 7.38 14.95
CA ARG A 90 -5.23 8.77 15.10
C ARG A 90 -4.13 9.71 14.64
N GLN A 91 -4.50 10.73 13.89
CA GLN A 91 -3.66 11.89 13.69
C GLN A 91 -3.78 12.85 14.89
N HIS A 92 -2.81 13.74 15.02
CA HIS A 92 -2.86 14.73 16.08
C HIS A 92 -4.12 15.61 15.97
N GLY A 93 -4.89 15.70 17.06
CA GLY A 93 -6.16 16.45 17.09
C GLY A 93 -7.40 15.63 16.73
N ASP A 94 -7.25 14.40 16.25
CA ASP A 94 -8.39 13.54 15.95
C ASP A 94 -9.05 12.99 17.22
N ILE A 95 -10.37 12.96 17.24
CA ILE A 95 -11.16 12.35 18.32
C ILE A 95 -11.28 10.82 18.18
N THR A 96 -11.02 10.28 16.99
CA THR A 96 -11.13 8.85 16.68
C THR A 96 -10.08 8.45 15.65
N SER A 97 -9.74 7.16 15.58
CA SER A 97 -8.85 6.64 14.57
C SER A 97 -9.54 6.39 13.22
N GLU A 98 -8.73 6.24 12.16
CA GLU A 98 -9.21 5.83 10.85
C GLU A 98 -9.87 4.45 10.92
N ALA A 99 -9.26 3.50 11.64
CA ALA A 99 -9.78 2.16 11.83
C ALA A 99 -11.12 2.13 12.60
N GLU A 100 -11.26 2.94 13.67
CA GLU A 100 -12.53 3.06 14.40
C GLU A 100 -13.63 3.69 13.55
N SER A 101 -13.29 4.72 12.75
CA SER A 101 -14.21 5.33 11.78
C SER A 101 -14.67 4.29 10.75
N SER A 102 -13.73 3.52 10.20
CA SER A 102 -13.98 2.43 9.26
C SER A 102 -14.89 1.35 9.87
N ALA A 103 -14.65 0.96 11.13
CA ALA A 103 -15.45 -0.06 11.80
C ALA A 103 -16.89 0.41 12.06
N ARG A 104 -17.08 1.67 12.42
CA ARG A 104 -18.43 2.24 12.54
C ARG A 104 -19.16 2.26 11.20
N TRP A 105 -18.43 2.61 10.15
CA TRP A 105 -18.97 2.63 8.79
C TRP A 105 -19.36 1.22 8.32
N ALA A 106 -18.46 0.24 8.44
CA ALA A 106 -18.71 -1.16 8.05
C ALA A 106 -19.91 -1.77 8.78
N ARG A 107 -20.03 -1.53 10.11
CA ARG A 107 -21.19 -1.99 10.89
C ARG A 107 -22.51 -1.39 10.41
N ARG A 108 -22.54 -0.11 10.05
CA ARG A 108 -23.73 0.52 9.47
C ARG A 108 -24.13 -0.08 8.12
N HIS A 109 -23.18 -0.71 7.43
CA HIS A 109 -23.40 -1.40 6.16
C HIS A 109 -23.57 -2.93 6.34
N GLY A 110 -23.91 -3.39 7.56
CA GLY A 110 -24.31 -4.76 7.81
C GLY A 110 -23.21 -5.75 8.18
N VAL A 111 -21.96 -5.29 8.36
CA VAL A 111 -20.88 -6.19 8.81
C VAL A 111 -21.01 -6.44 10.32
N PRO A 112 -21.12 -7.70 10.78
CA PRO A 112 -21.15 -8.04 12.20
C PRO A 112 -19.88 -7.58 12.92
N LYS A 113 -20.01 -7.16 14.18
CA LYS A 113 -18.83 -6.77 14.99
C LYS A 113 -17.83 -7.90 15.15
N SER A 114 -18.30 -9.15 15.19
CA SER A 114 -17.47 -10.36 15.29
C SER A 114 -16.49 -10.52 14.13
N ASP A 115 -16.85 -9.98 12.98
CA ASP A 115 -16.09 -10.13 11.74
C ASP A 115 -15.09 -8.99 11.51
N ILE A 116 -15.01 -8.03 12.44
CA ILE A 116 -14.17 -6.84 12.36
C ILE A 116 -13.04 -6.91 13.38
N ILE A 117 -11.81 -6.79 12.90
CA ILE A 117 -10.61 -6.54 13.70
C ILE A 117 -10.19 -5.10 13.47
N ILE A 118 -10.00 -4.34 14.56
CA ILE A 118 -9.59 -2.93 14.53
C ILE A 118 -8.12 -2.86 14.90
N GLU A 119 -7.33 -2.24 14.05
CA GLU A 119 -5.94 -1.86 14.31
C GLU A 119 -5.85 -0.33 14.26
N ASN A 120 -5.81 0.33 15.39
CA ASN A 120 -5.99 1.77 15.56
C ASN A 120 -4.77 2.51 16.14
N GLU A 121 -3.60 1.86 16.16
CA GLU A 121 -2.38 2.45 16.70
C GLU A 121 -1.42 2.96 15.63
N SER A 122 -1.39 2.30 14.48
CA SER A 122 -0.43 2.57 13.40
C SER A 122 -0.68 3.90 12.70
N ARG A 123 0.37 4.70 12.54
CA ARG A 123 0.34 6.05 11.91
C ARG A 123 1.02 6.11 10.55
N SER A 124 1.65 5.02 10.13
CA SER A 124 2.31 4.89 8.85
C SER A 124 1.94 3.58 8.17
N THR A 125 2.12 3.51 6.85
CA THR A 125 1.88 2.28 6.09
C THR A 125 2.71 1.11 6.60
N THR A 126 3.97 1.36 6.95
CA THR A 126 4.87 0.36 7.50
C THR A 126 4.35 -0.20 8.81
N GLU A 127 3.96 0.66 9.75
CA GLU A 127 3.37 0.23 11.02
C GLU A 127 2.09 -0.58 10.81
N GLN A 128 1.20 -0.12 9.90
CA GLN A 128 -0.02 -0.86 9.55
C GLN A 128 0.30 -2.26 9.05
N MET A 129 1.27 -2.41 8.14
CA MET A 129 1.66 -3.71 7.61
C MET A 129 2.32 -4.61 8.65
N HIS A 130 3.13 -4.07 9.56
CA HIS A 130 3.65 -4.82 10.71
C HIS A 130 2.53 -5.29 11.64
N ALA A 131 1.54 -4.43 11.90
CA ALA A 131 0.38 -4.80 12.70
C ALA A 131 -0.46 -5.91 12.02
N VAL A 132 -0.69 -5.79 10.70
CA VAL A 132 -1.34 -6.85 9.91
C VAL A 132 -0.58 -8.17 10.01
N ALA A 133 0.76 -8.15 9.90
CA ALA A 133 1.57 -9.35 10.04
C ALA A 133 1.49 -9.96 11.44
N ARG A 134 1.45 -9.15 12.51
CA ARG A 134 1.22 -9.63 13.89
C ARG A 134 -0.17 -10.26 14.05
N ILE A 135 -1.20 -9.61 13.51
CA ILE A 135 -2.58 -10.11 13.56
C ILE A 135 -2.68 -11.44 12.80
N ALA A 136 -2.13 -11.52 11.58
CA ALA A 136 -2.14 -12.73 10.77
C ALA A 136 -1.48 -13.90 11.50
N ARG A 137 -0.29 -13.68 12.10
CA ARG A 137 0.38 -14.72 12.91
C ARG A 137 -0.43 -15.14 14.13
N ALA A 138 -0.95 -14.18 14.90
CA ALA A 138 -1.72 -14.46 16.10
C ALA A 138 -3.02 -15.22 15.81
N ARG A 139 -3.64 -14.95 14.68
CA ARG A 139 -4.89 -15.59 14.23
C ARG A 139 -4.66 -16.84 13.38
N LYS A 140 -3.41 -17.16 13.06
CA LYS A 140 -3.02 -18.27 12.17
C LYS A 140 -3.67 -18.13 10.78
N PHE A 141 -3.69 -16.91 10.25
CA PHE A 141 -4.16 -16.65 8.91
C PHE A 141 -3.06 -17.01 7.91
N ASP A 142 -3.41 -17.84 6.92
CA ASP A 142 -2.49 -18.25 5.85
C ASP A 142 -2.33 -17.18 4.78
N SER A 143 -3.39 -16.40 4.55
CA SER A 143 -3.38 -15.36 3.53
C SER A 143 -4.34 -14.20 3.81
N VAL A 144 -4.06 -13.04 3.21
CA VAL A 144 -4.91 -11.85 3.30
C VAL A 144 -5.12 -11.20 1.94
N VAL A 145 -6.24 -10.48 1.76
CA VAL A 145 -6.46 -9.60 0.61
C VAL A 145 -6.25 -8.17 1.06
N LEU A 146 -5.31 -7.45 0.44
CA LEU A 146 -5.02 -6.05 0.73
C LEU A 146 -5.86 -5.14 -0.15
N VAL A 147 -6.63 -4.26 0.47
CA VAL A 147 -7.46 -3.24 -0.21
C VAL A 147 -6.88 -1.85 0.02
N SER A 148 -6.53 -1.17 -1.06
CA SER A 148 -6.00 0.18 -1.06
C SER A 148 -6.16 0.84 -2.43
N ASP A 149 -5.59 2.04 -2.63
CA ASP A 149 -5.53 2.68 -3.94
C ASP A 149 -4.52 2.01 -4.87
N ARG A 150 -4.72 2.17 -6.17
CA ARG A 150 -3.90 1.57 -7.22
C ARG A 150 -2.41 1.89 -7.08
N PHE A 151 -2.06 3.16 -6.88
CA PHE A 151 -0.67 3.59 -6.78
C PHE A 151 0.07 2.99 -5.58
N HIS A 152 -0.67 2.60 -4.54
CA HIS A 152 -0.11 2.11 -3.28
C HIS A 152 0.16 0.60 -3.27
N MET A 153 -0.44 -0.14 -4.20
CA MET A 153 -0.50 -1.60 -4.18
C MET A 153 0.87 -2.28 -4.25
N LEU A 154 1.78 -1.76 -5.09
CA LEU A 154 3.13 -2.34 -5.23
C LEU A 154 3.87 -2.32 -3.89
N ARG A 155 3.88 -1.18 -3.19
CA ARG A 155 4.56 -1.07 -1.89
C ARG A 155 3.97 -2.01 -0.85
N LEU A 156 2.65 -2.11 -0.78
CA LEU A 156 1.96 -3.01 0.14
C LEU A 156 2.34 -4.48 -0.09
N LEU A 157 2.34 -4.93 -1.34
CA LEU A 157 2.68 -6.32 -1.68
C LEU A 157 4.16 -6.62 -1.42
N LEU A 158 5.07 -5.69 -1.70
CA LEU A 158 6.49 -5.84 -1.37
C LEU A 158 6.72 -5.91 0.15
N THR A 159 6.03 -5.05 0.93
CA THR A 159 6.12 -5.08 2.39
C THR A 159 5.51 -6.36 2.95
N ALA A 160 4.37 -6.82 2.43
CA ALA A 160 3.77 -8.10 2.82
C ALA A 160 4.73 -9.28 2.60
N TRP A 161 5.36 -9.33 1.42
CA TRP A 161 6.35 -10.37 1.10
C TRP A 161 7.53 -10.34 2.07
N LYS A 162 8.07 -9.18 2.37
CA LYS A 162 9.17 -9.00 3.32
C LYS A 162 8.80 -9.43 4.74
N LEU A 163 7.54 -9.24 5.13
CA LEU A 163 7.01 -9.65 6.45
C LEU A 163 6.54 -11.11 6.51
N ASN A 164 6.76 -11.90 5.44
CA ASN A 164 6.29 -13.27 5.29
C ASN A 164 4.76 -13.41 5.45
N VAL A 165 4.02 -12.45 4.89
CA VAL A 165 2.56 -12.50 4.80
C VAL A 165 2.17 -12.80 3.36
N THR A 166 1.49 -13.92 3.13
CA THR A 166 0.88 -14.22 1.83
C THR A 166 -0.25 -13.24 1.58
N ALA A 167 -0.09 -12.35 0.59
CA ALA A 167 -1.05 -11.28 0.33
C ALA A 167 -1.44 -11.20 -1.15
N TYR A 168 -2.72 -10.95 -1.38
CA TYR A 168 -3.29 -10.68 -2.69
C TYR A 168 -3.74 -9.23 -2.76
N GLY A 169 -3.41 -8.54 -3.84
CA GLY A 169 -3.79 -7.15 -4.03
C GLY A 169 -5.16 -7.01 -4.67
N SER A 170 -6.01 -6.17 -4.11
CA SER A 170 -7.30 -5.79 -4.69
C SER A 170 -7.47 -4.27 -4.63
N PRO A 171 -6.97 -3.55 -5.66
CA PRO A 171 -7.01 -2.09 -5.68
C PRO A 171 -8.44 -1.59 -5.91
N THR A 172 -8.87 -0.58 -5.14
CA THR A 172 -10.15 0.08 -5.41
C THR A 172 -10.11 0.84 -6.73
N ARG A 173 -11.23 0.77 -7.47
CA ARG A 173 -11.40 1.47 -8.74
C ARG A 173 -12.25 2.74 -8.61
N SER A 174 -12.90 2.92 -7.47
CA SER A 174 -13.80 4.04 -7.17
C SER A 174 -13.14 5.15 -6.34
N SER A 175 -11.81 5.09 -6.14
CA SER A 175 -11.08 6.17 -5.47
C SER A 175 -11.24 7.48 -6.24
N PRO A 176 -11.43 8.62 -5.55
CA PRO A 176 -11.42 9.93 -6.20
C PRO A 176 -10.05 10.30 -6.79
N ILE A 177 -8.97 9.60 -6.38
CA ILE A 177 -7.63 9.82 -6.94
C ILE A 177 -7.51 9.04 -8.25
N VAL A 178 -7.52 9.76 -9.35
CA VAL A 178 -7.37 9.19 -10.71
C VAL A 178 -5.89 9.20 -11.09
N LEU A 179 -5.37 8.05 -11.58
CA LEU A 179 -3.93 7.93 -11.86
C LEU A 179 -3.42 8.85 -12.99
N THR A 180 -4.30 9.33 -13.84
CA THR A 180 -3.95 10.16 -15.01
C THR A 180 -4.05 11.66 -14.76
N ASP A 181 -4.58 12.08 -13.64
CA ASP A 181 -4.57 13.49 -13.24
C ASP A 181 -3.26 13.89 -12.52
N ALA A 182 -3.08 15.17 -12.27
CA ALA A 182 -1.86 15.71 -11.68
C ALA A 182 -1.60 15.13 -10.26
N GLU A 183 -2.65 14.88 -9.50
CA GLU A 183 -2.54 14.31 -8.15
C GLU A 183 -2.15 12.84 -8.22
N GLY A 184 -2.81 12.04 -9.06
CA GLY A 184 -2.50 10.62 -9.24
C GLY A 184 -1.09 10.40 -9.78
N ILE A 185 -0.64 11.22 -10.75
CA ILE A 185 0.74 11.19 -11.25
C ILE A 185 1.73 11.44 -10.11
N ARG A 186 1.49 12.44 -9.27
CA ARG A 186 2.35 12.71 -8.08
C ARG A 186 2.44 11.51 -7.15
N TYR A 187 1.32 10.82 -6.88
CA TYR A 187 1.31 9.60 -6.08
C TYR A 187 2.09 8.48 -6.74
N VAL A 188 1.91 8.24 -8.03
CA VAL A 188 2.68 7.21 -8.77
C VAL A 188 4.18 7.48 -8.70
N LEU A 189 4.60 8.72 -8.96
CA LEU A 189 6.02 9.10 -8.87
C LEU A 189 6.55 8.98 -7.44
N ALA A 190 5.80 9.39 -6.44
CA ALA A 190 6.19 9.23 -5.04
C ALA A 190 6.31 7.74 -4.64
N GLU A 191 5.37 6.90 -5.05
CA GLU A 191 5.41 5.47 -4.74
C GLU A 191 6.52 4.74 -5.50
N SER A 192 6.89 5.18 -6.71
CA SER A 192 8.03 4.62 -7.45
C SER A 192 9.37 4.78 -6.72
N LEU A 193 9.47 5.77 -5.82
CA LEU A 193 10.62 5.98 -4.94
C LEU A 193 10.44 5.31 -3.58
N LYS A 194 9.23 5.41 -2.99
CA LYS A 194 8.94 4.86 -1.66
C LYS A 194 8.93 3.33 -1.64
N ALA A 195 8.44 2.67 -2.69
CA ALA A 195 8.34 1.21 -2.72
C ALA A 195 9.70 0.51 -2.61
N PRO A 196 10.73 0.85 -3.41
CA PRO A 196 12.06 0.26 -3.24
C PRO A 196 12.74 0.68 -1.94
N LEU A 197 12.54 1.93 -1.46
CA LEU A 197 13.10 2.38 -0.19
C LEU A 197 12.50 1.62 1.00
N ALA A 198 11.20 1.43 1.04
CA ALA A 198 10.53 0.63 2.06
C ALA A 198 11.07 -0.81 2.05
N PHE A 199 11.23 -1.39 0.85
CA PHE A 199 11.78 -2.73 0.72
C PHE A 199 13.22 -2.86 1.21
N LEU A 200 14.06 -1.85 0.95
CA LEU A 200 15.49 -1.89 1.32
C LEU A 200 15.75 -1.51 2.77
N LEU A 201 15.05 -0.48 3.28
CA LEU A 201 15.35 0.17 4.56
C LEU A 201 14.50 -0.33 5.74
N GLU A 202 13.31 -0.87 5.47
CA GLU A 202 12.48 -1.44 6.53
C GLU A 202 13.04 -2.82 6.91
N ASP A 203 13.43 -2.99 8.18
CA ASP A 203 13.86 -4.29 8.68
C ASP A 203 12.69 -5.29 8.63
N ALA A 204 12.99 -6.50 8.15
CA ALA A 204 12.04 -7.60 8.32
C ALA A 204 11.84 -7.78 9.83
N ALA A 205 10.60 -7.64 10.31
CA ALA A 205 10.30 -7.84 11.73
C ALA A 205 10.81 -9.22 12.16
N ARG A 206 11.83 -9.22 13.04
CA ARG A 206 12.33 -10.41 13.73
C ARG A 206 11.28 -10.97 14.67
#